data_74c8c124dfd171bace7b69c7100b6c97
#
_entry.id   74c8c124dfd171bace7b69c7100b6c97
#
_cell.length_a   1.000
_cell.length_b   1.000
_cell.length_c   1.000
_cell.angle_alpha   90.00
_cell.angle_beta   90.00
_cell.angle_gamma   90.00
#
_symmetry.space_group_name_H-M   'P 1'
#
loop_
_entity.id
_entity.type
_entity.pdbx_description
1 polymer ?
#
loop_
_entity_poly.entity_id
_entity_poly.type
_entity_poly.pdbx_seq_one_letter_code
_entity_poly.pdbx_strand_id
1 'polypeptide(L)'
;MERKVGTISRGIRCPIIREGDDLAKIVVDSVLEAAASEGYEMRDRDVVAVTESVVARAQGNYASVDAIAKDVRAKLGGETIGVIFPILSRNRFAICLRGIARGCK
;
A
#
# COMPACT_ATOMS: atom_id res chain seq x y z
N MET A 1 23.59 11.03 29.33
CA MET A 1 22.26 11.56 29.69
C MET A 1 21.17 10.63 29.20
N GLU A 2 20.26 10.31 30.03
CA GLU A 2 19.13 9.47 29.68
C GLU A 2 18.19 10.21 28.70
N ARG A 3 17.81 9.54 27.58
CA ARG A 3 16.85 10.12 26.66
C ARG A 3 15.46 10.15 27.27
N LYS A 4 14.85 11.32 27.24
CA LYS A 4 13.45 11.50 27.72
C LYS A 4 12.43 11.27 26.64
N VAL A 5 12.86 11.30 25.36
CA VAL A 5 11.98 11.02 24.21
C VAL A 5 12.19 9.57 23.77
N GLY A 6 11.13 8.81 23.73
CA GLY A 6 11.16 7.43 23.27
C GLY A 6 11.15 7.33 21.73
N THR A 7 10.27 6.50 21.21
CA THR A 7 10.13 6.33 19.75
C THR A 7 9.57 7.59 19.11
N ILE A 8 10.16 7.98 18.01
CA ILE A 8 9.69 9.09 17.18
C ILE A 8 9.20 8.51 15.86
N SER A 9 8.02 8.92 15.41
CA SER A 9 7.49 8.58 14.10
C SER A 9 7.32 9.87 13.31
N ARG A 10 7.83 9.87 12.07
CA ARG A 10 7.74 11.02 11.17
C ARG A 10 7.02 10.65 9.89
N GLY A 11 6.03 11.44 9.52
CA GLY A 11 5.43 11.35 8.20
C GLY A 11 6.27 12.12 7.19
N ILE A 12 6.71 11.45 6.14
CA ILE A 12 7.52 12.06 5.09
C ILE A 12 6.62 12.38 3.90
N ARG A 13 6.62 13.64 3.48
CA ARG A 13 5.91 14.06 2.26
C ARG A 13 6.71 13.64 1.04
N CYS A 14 6.06 12.92 0.16
CA CYS A 14 6.62 12.51 -1.11
C CYS A 14 5.82 13.14 -2.27
N PRO A 15 6.39 13.22 -3.48
CA PRO A 15 5.60 13.59 -4.65
C PRO A 15 4.51 12.55 -4.91
N ILE A 16 3.56 12.88 -5.76
CA ILE A 16 2.52 11.94 -6.19
C ILE A 16 3.19 10.79 -6.94
N ILE A 17 2.97 9.58 -6.46
CA ILE A 17 3.53 8.37 -7.07
C ILE A 17 2.63 7.93 -8.21
N ARG A 18 3.24 7.67 -9.36
CA ARG A 18 2.53 7.24 -10.59
C ARG A 18 3.11 5.92 -11.09
N GLU A 19 2.37 5.28 -11.97
CA GLU A 19 2.84 4.08 -12.63
C GLU A 19 4.15 4.35 -13.36
N GLY A 20 5.12 3.46 -13.18
CA GLY A 20 6.44 3.55 -13.79
C GLY A 20 7.45 4.36 -12.99
N ASP A 21 7.05 4.99 -11.89
CA ASP A 21 7.98 5.73 -11.04
C ASP A 21 8.97 4.80 -10.35
N ASP A 22 10.21 5.28 -10.20
CA ASP A 22 11.21 4.61 -9.40
C ASP A 22 10.94 4.90 -7.91
N LEU A 23 10.12 4.07 -7.30
CA LEU A 23 9.69 4.27 -5.92
C LEU A 23 10.86 4.26 -4.94
N ALA A 24 11.82 3.38 -5.12
CA ALA A 24 12.98 3.29 -4.23
C ALA A 24 13.75 4.60 -4.22
N LYS A 25 14.01 5.17 -5.39
CA LYS A 25 14.70 6.46 -5.50
C LYS A 25 13.90 7.59 -4.87
N ILE A 26 12.58 7.64 -5.12
CA ILE A 26 11.71 8.68 -4.55
C ILE A 26 11.71 8.60 -3.02
N VAL A 27 11.62 7.41 -2.45
CA VAL A 27 11.64 7.22 -1.00
C VAL A 27 12.98 7.65 -0.41
N VAL A 28 14.09 7.23 -1.00
CA VAL A 28 15.44 7.61 -0.53
C VAL A 28 15.62 9.12 -0.57
N ASP A 29 15.33 9.75 -1.70
CA ASP A 29 15.48 11.19 -1.86
C ASP A 29 14.59 11.95 -0.86
N SER A 30 13.34 11.53 -0.69
CA SER A 30 12.41 12.19 0.22
C SER A 30 12.83 12.06 1.68
N VAL A 31 13.33 10.90 2.09
CA VAL A 31 13.83 10.68 3.46
C VAL A 31 15.07 11.53 3.73
N LEU A 32 16.00 11.56 2.79
CA LEU A 32 17.24 12.35 2.95
C LEU A 32 16.96 13.85 2.97
N GLU A 33 16.07 14.34 2.13
CA GLU A 33 15.65 15.74 2.13
C GLU A 33 14.96 16.11 3.44
N ALA A 34 14.08 15.25 3.95
CA ALA A 34 13.42 15.45 5.23
C ALA A 34 14.41 15.50 6.38
N ALA A 35 15.39 14.60 6.40
CA ALA A 35 16.43 14.59 7.42
C ALA A 35 17.26 15.88 7.40
N ALA A 36 17.63 16.35 6.21
CA ALA A 36 18.40 17.57 6.05
C ALA A 36 17.59 18.80 6.49
N SER A 37 16.32 18.90 6.11
CA SER A 37 15.46 20.05 6.44
C SER A 37 15.09 20.12 7.92
N GLU A 38 14.87 18.97 8.54
CA GLU A 38 14.45 18.91 9.96
C GLU A 38 15.61 18.69 10.94
N GLY A 39 16.82 18.54 10.44
CA GLY A 39 18.01 18.48 11.29
C GLY A 39 18.15 17.19 12.08
N TYR A 40 17.75 16.06 11.54
CA TYR A 40 18.00 14.75 12.16
C TYR A 40 18.86 13.87 11.25
N GLU A 41 19.42 12.83 11.83
CA GLU A 41 20.24 11.86 11.13
C GLU A 41 19.57 10.49 11.15
N MET A 42 19.74 9.74 10.06
CA MET A 42 19.35 8.32 10.03
C MET A 42 20.31 7.54 10.92
N ARG A 43 19.77 6.64 11.72
CA ARG A 43 20.53 5.84 12.69
C ARG A 43 20.29 4.35 12.46
N ASP A 44 21.17 3.56 13.03
CA ASP A 44 20.98 2.11 13.06
C ASP A 44 19.63 1.77 13.69
N ARG A 45 18.93 0.77 13.12
CA ARG A 45 17.62 0.30 13.53
C ARG A 45 16.46 1.25 13.22
N ASP A 46 16.70 2.33 12.50
CA ASP A 46 15.61 3.12 11.96
C ASP A 46 14.80 2.31 10.96
N VAL A 47 13.49 2.50 10.96
CA VAL A 47 12.58 1.80 10.07
C VAL A 47 11.94 2.81 9.12
N VAL A 48 12.05 2.54 7.83
CA VAL A 48 11.35 3.28 6.79
C VAL A 48 10.19 2.42 6.28
N ALA A 49 8.98 2.93 6.38
CA ALA A 49 7.79 2.19 5.98
C ALA A 49 7.13 2.83 4.77
N VAL A 50 6.71 1.99 3.84
CA VAL A 50 5.98 2.40 2.63
C VAL A 50 4.73 1.52 2.54
N THR A 51 3.59 2.11 2.19
CA THR A 51 2.36 1.33 2.07
C THR A 51 2.37 0.47 0.81
N GLU A 52 1.70 -0.68 0.88
CA GLU A 52 1.56 -1.56 -0.28
C GLU A 52 0.82 -0.88 -1.44
N SER A 53 -0.11 0.04 -1.14
CA SER A 53 -0.85 0.78 -2.16
C SER A 53 0.06 1.62 -3.05
N VAL A 54 1.06 2.26 -2.45
CA VAL A 54 2.03 3.08 -3.18
C VAL A 54 2.92 2.19 -4.05
N VAL A 55 3.35 1.05 -3.52
CA VAL A 55 4.14 0.06 -4.28
C VAL A 55 3.35 -0.45 -5.48
N ALA A 56 2.10 -0.85 -5.25
CA ALA A 56 1.23 -1.35 -6.31
C ALA A 56 0.99 -0.29 -7.39
N ARG A 57 0.82 0.97 -6.99
CA ARG A 57 0.66 2.08 -7.93
C ARG A 57 1.88 2.28 -8.80
N ALA A 58 3.07 2.29 -8.22
CA ALA A 58 4.31 2.44 -8.97
C ALA A 58 4.53 1.27 -9.96
N GLN A 59 4.12 0.07 -9.58
CA GLN A 59 4.21 -1.12 -10.40
C GLN A 59 3.10 -1.23 -11.46
N GLY A 60 2.07 -0.38 -11.40
CA GLY A 60 0.92 -0.46 -12.28
C GLY A 60 0.00 -1.65 -11.99
N ASN A 61 -0.01 -2.12 -10.76
CA ASN A 61 -0.79 -3.28 -10.30
C ASN A 61 -2.25 -2.88 -10.04
N TYR A 62 -3.03 -2.78 -11.12
CA TYR A 62 -4.44 -2.47 -11.05
C TYR A 62 -5.29 -3.62 -11.57
N ALA A 63 -6.45 -3.80 -10.99
CA ALA A 63 -7.45 -4.71 -11.50
C ALA A 63 -8.83 -4.03 -11.46
N SER A 64 -9.57 -4.14 -12.54
CA SER A 64 -10.96 -3.67 -12.56
C SER A 64 -11.86 -4.62 -11.78
N VAL A 65 -13.03 -4.13 -11.37
CA VAL A 65 -14.06 -4.97 -10.75
C VAL A 65 -14.46 -6.12 -11.68
N ASP A 66 -14.54 -5.86 -12.98
CA ASP A 66 -14.90 -6.87 -13.97
C ASP A 66 -13.78 -7.92 -14.13
N ALA A 67 -12.52 -7.53 -14.05
CA ALA A 67 -11.41 -8.47 -14.08
C ALA A 67 -11.43 -9.41 -12.86
N ILE A 68 -11.74 -8.89 -11.68
CA ILE A 68 -11.90 -9.69 -10.46
C ILE A 68 -13.07 -10.68 -10.62
N ALA A 69 -14.21 -10.19 -11.10
CA ALA A 69 -15.40 -11.02 -11.33
C ALA A 69 -15.12 -12.17 -12.30
N LYS A 70 -14.41 -11.87 -13.39
CA LYS A 70 -14.03 -12.88 -14.40
C LYS A 70 -13.12 -13.95 -13.79
N ASP A 71 -12.13 -13.55 -13.02
CA ASP A 71 -11.17 -14.47 -12.40
C ASP A 71 -11.85 -15.36 -11.36
N VAL A 72 -12.69 -14.79 -10.50
CA VAL A 72 -13.47 -15.52 -9.50
C VAL A 72 -14.39 -16.54 -10.16
N ARG A 73 -15.10 -16.14 -11.20
CA ARG A 73 -15.99 -17.04 -11.95
C ARG A 73 -15.24 -18.21 -12.56
N ALA A 74 -14.07 -17.95 -13.14
CA ALA A 74 -13.26 -18.99 -13.76
C ALA A 74 -12.71 -19.99 -12.74
N LYS A 75 -12.34 -19.53 -11.55
CA LYS A 75 -11.69 -20.37 -10.54
C LYS A 75 -12.66 -21.05 -9.58
N LEU A 76 -13.75 -20.38 -9.21
CA LEU A 76 -14.67 -20.85 -8.18
C LEU A 76 -16.05 -21.22 -8.72
N GLY A 77 -16.59 -20.43 -9.62
CA GLY A 77 -17.79 -20.73 -10.40
C GLY A 77 -19.06 -21.12 -9.64
N GLY A 78 -19.18 -20.76 -8.37
CA GLY A 78 -20.30 -21.17 -7.52
C GLY A 78 -21.16 -20.01 -7.04
N GLU A 79 -22.33 -20.33 -6.52
CA GLU A 79 -23.21 -19.33 -5.89
C GLU A 79 -22.77 -18.97 -4.48
N THR A 80 -22.10 -19.88 -3.79
CA THR A 80 -21.63 -19.71 -2.42
C THR A 80 -20.14 -19.96 -2.34
N ILE A 81 -19.42 -18.98 -1.82
CA ILE A 81 -17.98 -19.08 -1.58
C ILE A 81 -17.64 -18.55 -0.20
N GLY A 82 -16.54 -19.05 0.36
CA GLY A 82 -15.99 -18.51 1.59
C GLY A 82 -15.06 -17.33 1.27
N VAL A 83 -15.17 -16.27 2.04
CA VAL A 83 -14.31 -15.09 1.91
C VAL A 83 -13.58 -14.85 3.22
N ILE A 84 -12.25 -14.82 3.13
CA ILE A 84 -11.40 -14.39 4.25
C ILE A 84 -11.07 -12.91 4.05
N PHE A 85 -11.26 -12.12 5.09
CA PHE A 85 -11.09 -10.67 5.05
C PHE A 85 -9.71 -10.24 5.51
N PRO A 86 -8.70 -10.15 4.60
CA PRO A 86 -7.36 -9.71 4.97
C PRO A 86 -7.15 -8.20 4.83
N ILE A 87 -8.06 -7.48 4.18
CA ILE A 87 -7.92 -6.06 3.87
C ILE A 87 -8.64 -5.23 4.93
N LEU A 88 -7.88 -4.46 5.71
CA LEU A 88 -8.44 -3.65 6.80
C LEU A 88 -9.12 -2.36 6.33
N SER A 89 -8.86 -1.92 5.08
CA SER A 89 -9.54 -0.76 4.52
C SER A 89 -10.94 -1.14 4.04
N ARG A 90 -11.96 -0.59 4.70
CA ARG A 90 -13.37 -0.84 4.35
C ARG A 90 -13.68 -0.49 2.89
N ASN A 91 -13.22 0.66 2.43
CA ASN A 91 -13.51 1.11 1.07
C ASN A 91 -12.87 0.20 0.02
N ARG A 92 -11.63 -0.20 0.24
CA ARG A 92 -10.91 -1.10 -0.66
C ARG A 92 -11.55 -2.48 -0.66
N PHE A 93 -11.89 -3.00 0.50
CA PHE A 93 -12.56 -4.30 0.60
C PHE A 93 -13.94 -4.30 -0.06
N ALA A 94 -14.71 -3.23 0.09
CA ALA A 94 -16.02 -3.11 -0.54
C ALA A 94 -15.96 -3.25 -2.06
N ILE A 95 -14.94 -2.65 -2.68
CA ILE A 95 -14.73 -2.75 -4.13
C ILE A 95 -14.34 -4.19 -4.52
N CYS A 96 -13.44 -4.81 -3.77
CA CYS A 96 -13.05 -6.21 -4.00
C CYS A 96 -14.24 -7.16 -3.82
N LEU A 97 -15.01 -6.97 -2.77
CA LEU A 97 -16.20 -7.80 -2.49
C LEU A 97 -17.24 -7.69 -3.62
N ARG A 98 -17.41 -6.50 -4.18
CA ARG A 98 -18.28 -6.28 -5.34
C ARG A 98 -17.84 -7.13 -6.53
N GLY A 99 -16.54 -7.15 -6.82
CA GLY A 99 -15.98 -8.01 -7.87
C GLY A 99 -16.20 -9.49 -7.60
N ILE A 100 -15.95 -9.92 -6.38
CA ILE A 100 -16.17 -11.31 -5.94
C ILE A 100 -17.65 -11.70 -6.09
N ALA A 101 -18.56 -10.86 -5.59
CA ALA A 101 -20.00 -11.13 -5.66
C ALA A 101 -20.49 -11.25 -7.10
N ARG A 102 -20.02 -10.40 -8.00
CA ARG A 102 -20.33 -10.49 -9.43
C ARG A 102 -19.81 -11.77 -10.06
N GLY A 103 -18.68 -12.27 -9.60
CA GLY A 103 -18.10 -13.52 -10.09
C GLY A 103 -18.87 -14.76 -9.68
N CYS A 104 -19.67 -14.70 -8.63
CA CYS A 104 -20.42 -15.85 -8.11
C CYS A 104 -21.73 -16.16 -8.88
N LYS A 105 -22.14 -15.30 -9.76
CA LYS A 105 -23.39 -15.47 -10.52
C LYS A 105 -23.19 -16.06 -11.91
#